data_1634253c598e934adf60e838f16e642a
#
_entry.id   1634253c598e934adf60e838f16e642a
#
_cell.length_a   1.000
_cell.length_b   1.000
_cell.length_c   1.000
_cell.angle_alpha   90.00
_cell.angle_beta   90.00
_cell.angle_gamma   90.00
#
_symmetry.space_group_name_H-M   'P 1'
#
loop_
_entity.id
_entity.type
_entity.pdbx_description
1 polymer ?
#
loop_
_entity_poly.entity_id
_entity_poly.type
_entity_poly.pdbx_seq_one_letter_code
_entity_poly.pdbx_strand_id
1 'polypeptide(L)'
;MKLAGLLPGFNVGAINPAAWSWPGEFRIDANVVRAMPPQGVYALAALQQALGEARLAPETLSDGATGLFCASSGSARMLHQHMGKLETSGWRRAHPHGVISSVAGALNFHLAALLGIRGASCGFVSACSSGSHALGFALDEIRLGRQQRMIVVAAEDLNAESALPFAGMGALSAASDPALASRPFDRGRDGFVPTGGAVVVVLESESSAVGRRARALSRMLGWGQACDGYHVARAERCDAAGHE
;
A
#
# COMPACT_ATOMS: atom_id res chain seq x y z
N MET A 1 -14.90 -1.61 17.85
CA MET A 1 -14.06 -2.57 17.10
C MET A 1 -13.80 -3.78 17.98
N LYS A 2 -14.16 -4.97 17.54
CA LYS A 2 -13.95 -6.23 18.29
C LYS A 2 -12.76 -7.03 17.76
N LEU A 3 -12.50 -6.96 16.47
CA LEU A 3 -11.48 -7.72 15.79
C LEU A 3 -10.63 -6.82 14.89
N ALA A 4 -9.36 -7.18 14.73
CA ALA A 4 -8.42 -6.59 13.80
C ALA A 4 -7.50 -7.69 13.26
N GLY A 5 -7.13 -7.60 11.98
CA GLY A 5 -6.15 -8.50 11.38
C GLY A 5 -4.73 -8.04 11.69
N LEU A 6 -3.91 -8.96 12.19
CA LEU A 6 -2.49 -8.71 12.45
C LEU A 6 -1.63 -9.54 11.49
N LEU A 7 -0.53 -8.98 11.04
CA LEU A 7 0.46 -9.72 10.27
C LEU A 7 1.39 -10.48 11.23
N PRO A 8 1.44 -11.81 11.17
CA PRO A 8 2.28 -12.61 12.06
C PRO A 8 3.75 -12.20 11.96
N GLY A 9 4.40 -12.02 13.11
CA GLY A 9 5.82 -11.68 13.20
C GLY A 9 6.16 -10.20 12.93
N PHE A 10 5.22 -9.37 12.46
CA PHE A 10 5.44 -7.93 12.30
C PHE A 10 4.91 -7.16 13.50
N ASN A 11 5.74 -6.33 14.09
CA ASN A 11 5.36 -5.41 15.17
C ASN A 11 5.87 -4.00 14.84
N VAL A 12 5.02 -3.19 14.22
CA VAL A 12 5.31 -1.80 13.85
C VAL A 12 4.41 -0.82 14.62
N GLY A 13 3.78 -1.29 15.70
CA GLY A 13 2.84 -0.51 16.52
C GLY A 13 3.50 0.52 17.44
N ALA A 14 4.79 0.36 17.77
CA ALA A 14 5.48 1.28 18.65
C ALA A 14 5.66 2.67 18.04
N ILE A 15 5.63 3.72 18.87
CA ILE A 15 5.89 5.11 18.47
C ILE A 15 7.33 5.26 17.95
N ASN A 16 8.28 4.61 18.63
CA ASN A 16 9.68 4.65 18.24
C ASN A 16 9.98 3.54 17.21
N PRO A 17 10.36 3.87 15.98
CA PRO A 17 10.70 2.86 14.97
C PRO A 17 11.85 1.93 15.37
N ALA A 18 12.71 2.34 16.33
CA ALA A 18 13.78 1.47 16.85
C ALA A 18 13.25 0.25 17.64
N ALA A 19 11.97 0.27 18.04
CA ALA A 19 11.30 -0.85 18.71
C ALA A 19 10.50 -1.72 17.73
N TRP A 20 10.50 -1.40 16.44
CA TRP A 20 9.82 -2.21 15.44
C TRP A 20 10.58 -3.51 15.18
N SER A 21 9.83 -4.57 14.91
CA SER A 21 10.40 -5.87 14.55
C SER A 21 9.61 -6.53 13.42
N TRP A 22 10.29 -7.42 12.71
CA TRP A 22 9.75 -8.19 11.59
C TRP A 22 10.42 -9.56 11.53
N PRO A 23 9.86 -10.52 10.79
CA PRO A 23 10.44 -11.85 10.64
C PRO A 23 11.87 -11.81 10.08
N GLY A 24 12.75 -12.61 10.66
CA GLY A 24 14.19 -12.57 10.40
C GLY A 24 14.63 -12.99 9.00
N GLU A 25 13.75 -13.61 8.22
CA GLU A 25 13.97 -13.92 6.80
C GLU A 25 14.02 -12.66 5.92
N PHE A 26 13.40 -11.54 6.35
CA PHE A 26 13.44 -10.28 5.61
C PHE A 26 14.64 -9.44 6.00
N ARG A 27 15.50 -9.17 5.02
CA ARG A 27 16.70 -8.32 5.20
C ARG A 27 16.32 -6.85 5.01
N ILE A 28 15.80 -6.24 6.05
CA ILE A 28 15.36 -4.85 6.07
C ILE A 28 16.33 -4.04 6.92
N ASP A 29 16.93 -2.99 6.34
CA ASP A 29 17.82 -2.08 7.07
C ASP A 29 17.00 -1.19 8.03
N ALA A 30 17.28 -1.29 9.32
CA ALA A 30 16.66 -0.51 10.36
C ALA A 30 16.85 1.02 10.17
N ASN A 31 17.91 1.46 9.52
CA ASN A 31 18.13 2.88 9.22
C ASN A 31 17.18 3.38 8.13
N VAL A 32 16.90 2.57 7.13
CA VAL A 32 15.90 2.87 6.09
C VAL A 32 14.51 3.00 6.71
N VAL A 33 14.16 2.05 7.57
CA VAL A 33 12.84 1.99 8.23
C VAL A 33 12.56 3.19 9.12
N ARG A 34 13.58 3.76 9.78
CA ARG A 34 13.41 4.93 10.67
C ARG A 34 12.81 6.16 10.01
N ALA A 35 12.98 6.31 8.70
CA ALA A 35 12.45 7.43 7.93
C ALA A 35 11.11 7.09 7.24
N MET A 36 10.69 5.81 7.24
CA MET A 36 9.50 5.34 6.54
C MET A 36 8.26 5.31 7.44
N PRO A 37 7.06 5.38 6.86
CA PRO A 37 5.84 5.04 7.59
C PRO A 37 5.81 3.54 7.93
N PRO A 38 5.02 3.12 8.94
CA PRO A 38 5.00 1.72 9.41
C PRO A 38 4.70 0.69 8.31
N GLN A 39 3.79 0.99 7.37
CA GLN A 39 3.51 0.14 6.21
C GLN A 39 4.71 -0.02 5.27
N GLY A 40 5.72 0.82 5.38
CA GLY A 40 6.98 0.66 4.66
C GLY A 40 7.71 -0.64 4.98
N VAL A 41 7.60 -1.13 6.21
CA VAL A 41 8.18 -2.43 6.61
C VAL A 41 7.50 -3.57 5.85
N TYR A 42 6.18 -3.55 5.76
CA TYR A 42 5.41 -4.55 4.99
C TYR A 42 5.76 -4.46 3.50
N ALA A 43 5.84 -3.24 2.97
CA ALA A 43 6.20 -3.00 1.58
C ALA A 43 7.59 -3.52 1.23
N LEU A 44 8.59 -3.31 2.11
CA LEU A 44 9.95 -3.82 1.90
C LEU A 44 10.00 -5.34 1.93
N ALA A 45 9.26 -5.99 2.84
CA ALA A 45 9.17 -7.45 2.89
C ALA A 45 8.53 -8.00 1.61
N ALA A 46 7.38 -7.48 1.20
CA ALA A 46 6.69 -7.88 -0.02
C ALA A 46 7.52 -7.60 -1.28
N LEU A 47 8.29 -6.49 -1.29
CA LEU A 47 9.18 -6.15 -2.39
C LEU A 47 10.31 -7.18 -2.54
N GLN A 48 10.94 -7.60 -1.44
CA GLN A 48 11.95 -8.64 -1.48
C GLN A 48 11.41 -9.95 -2.04
N GLN A 49 10.20 -10.36 -1.64
CA GLN A 49 9.53 -11.53 -2.20
C GLN A 49 9.26 -11.39 -3.70
N ALA A 50 8.65 -10.28 -4.11
CA ALA A 50 8.28 -10.06 -5.51
C ALA A 50 9.50 -9.98 -6.44
N LEU A 51 10.56 -9.29 -6.02
CA LEU A 51 11.81 -9.21 -6.79
C LEU A 51 12.51 -10.58 -6.87
N GLY A 52 12.51 -11.34 -5.77
CA GLY A 52 13.05 -12.71 -5.73
C GLY A 52 12.30 -13.65 -6.68
N GLU A 53 10.97 -13.65 -6.65
CA GLU A 53 10.14 -14.44 -7.57
C GLU A 53 10.32 -14.02 -9.03
N ALA A 54 10.41 -12.71 -9.27
CA ALA A 54 10.64 -12.16 -10.60
C ALA A 54 12.09 -12.37 -11.08
N ARG A 55 13.01 -12.80 -10.21
CA ARG A 55 14.46 -12.91 -10.47
C ARG A 55 15.03 -11.58 -10.99
N LEU A 56 14.70 -10.50 -10.29
CA LEU A 56 15.18 -9.16 -10.58
C LEU A 56 16.10 -8.70 -9.45
N ALA A 57 17.32 -8.35 -9.80
CA ALA A 57 18.25 -7.72 -8.86
C ALA A 57 17.88 -6.24 -8.71
N PRO A 58 17.84 -5.67 -7.48
CA PRO A 58 17.48 -4.26 -7.25
C PRO A 58 18.30 -3.29 -8.10
N GLU A 59 19.56 -3.59 -8.36
CA GLU A 59 20.48 -2.76 -9.13
C GLU A 59 20.05 -2.60 -10.60
N THR A 60 19.24 -3.54 -11.11
CA THR A 60 18.74 -3.49 -12.49
C THR A 60 17.52 -2.58 -12.67
N LEU A 61 16.98 -2.03 -11.57
CA LEU A 61 15.75 -1.23 -11.60
C LEU A 61 16.01 0.25 -11.92
N SER A 62 17.26 0.69 -11.89
CA SER A 62 17.68 2.07 -12.19
C SER A 62 17.95 2.34 -13.68
N ASP A 63 17.44 1.47 -14.56
CA ASP A 63 17.68 1.49 -16.01
C ASP A 63 16.90 2.57 -16.79
N GLY A 64 16.00 3.31 -16.13
CA GLY A 64 15.11 4.29 -16.76
C GLY A 64 13.90 3.65 -17.47
N ALA A 65 13.93 2.35 -17.73
CA ALA A 65 12.83 1.58 -18.33
C ALA A 65 11.93 0.94 -17.27
N THR A 66 12.28 1.08 -15.99
CA THR A 66 11.52 0.59 -14.85
C THR A 66 10.88 1.76 -14.11
N GLY A 67 9.54 1.74 -13.98
CA GLY A 67 8.78 2.70 -13.18
C GLY A 67 8.31 2.11 -11.85
N LEU A 68 7.84 2.98 -10.95
CA LEU A 68 7.31 2.65 -9.63
C LEU A 68 6.01 3.41 -9.38
N PHE A 69 4.93 2.70 -9.14
CA PHE A 69 3.67 3.26 -8.68
C PHE A 69 3.32 2.72 -7.30
N CYS A 70 3.03 3.62 -6.36
CA CYS A 70 2.68 3.25 -5.00
C CYS A 70 1.26 3.71 -4.65
N ALA A 71 0.54 2.86 -3.94
CA ALA A 71 -0.77 3.13 -3.38
C ALA A 71 -0.69 3.03 -1.85
N SER A 72 -0.87 4.16 -1.17
CA SER A 72 -0.88 4.24 0.29
C SER A 72 -1.50 5.56 0.72
N SER A 73 -2.32 5.54 1.77
CA SER A 73 -2.92 6.74 2.37
C SER A 73 -1.93 7.57 3.19
N GLY A 74 -0.71 7.10 3.40
CA GLY A 74 0.22 7.64 4.38
C GLY A 74 -0.02 7.05 5.77
N SER A 75 0.38 7.76 6.83
CA SER A 75 0.16 7.29 8.20
C SER A 75 -0.44 8.40 9.07
N ALA A 76 -1.74 8.30 9.31
CA ALA A 76 -2.47 9.21 10.21
C ALA A 76 -1.87 9.21 11.61
N ARG A 77 -1.43 8.05 12.11
CA ARG A 77 -0.74 7.92 13.40
C ARG A 77 0.56 8.72 13.45
N MET A 78 1.39 8.61 12.42
CA MET A 78 2.65 9.38 12.39
C MET A 78 2.39 10.88 12.28
N LEU A 79 1.40 11.29 11.47
CA LEU A 79 1.00 12.69 11.38
C LEU A 79 0.56 13.23 12.75
N HIS A 80 -0.31 12.51 13.46
CA HIS A 80 -0.76 12.85 14.80
C HIS A 80 0.42 13.00 15.78
N GLN A 81 1.34 12.05 15.77
CA GLN A 81 2.55 12.08 16.62
C GLN A 81 3.46 13.26 16.30
N HIS A 82 3.67 13.58 15.03
CA HIS A 82 4.49 14.71 14.62
C HIS A 82 3.85 16.06 15.01
N MET A 83 2.54 16.19 14.83
CA MET A 83 1.82 17.39 15.24
C MET A 83 1.87 17.57 16.75
N GLY A 84 1.59 16.53 17.54
CA GLY A 84 1.69 16.60 18.99
C GLY A 84 3.10 16.94 19.50
N LYS A 85 4.14 16.45 18.84
CA LYS A 85 5.52 16.81 19.16
C LYS A 85 5.85 18.26 18.79
N LEU A 86 5.32 18.74 17.66
CA LEU A 86 5.48 20.12 17.23
C LEU A 86 4.83 21.10 18.22
N GLU A 87 3.62 20.79 18.71
CA GLU A 87 2.88 21.60 19.67
C GLU A 87 3.57 21.63 21.05
N THR A 88 4.09 20.48 21.50
CA THR A 88 4.69 20.37 22.86
C THR A 88 6.15 20.82 22.94
N SER A 89 6.92 20.65 21.86
CA SER A 89 8.36 20.85 21.85
C SER A 89 8.85 21.92 20.86
N GLY A 90 7.94 22.49 20.08
CA GLY A 90 8.21 23.51 19.06
C GLY A 90 8.96 22.98 17.83
N TRP A 91 8.99 23.78 16.79
CA TRP A 91 9.49 23.43 15.47
C TRP A 91 10.99 23.00 15.44
N ARG A 92 11.81 23.55 16.35
CA ARG A 92 13.25 23.20 16.42
C ARG A 92 13.51 21.74 16.83
N ARG A 93 12.54 21.06 17.42
CA ARG A 93 12.59 19.65 17.81
C ARG A 93 11.74 18.76 16.93
N ALA A 94 11.12 19.33 15.88
CA ALA A 94 10.38 18.55 14.89
C ALA A 94 11.34 17.60 14.15
N HIS A 95 10.84 16.39 13.84
CA HIS A 95 11.62 15.44 13.06
C HIS A 95 11.76 15.94 11.62
N PRO A 96 12.97 16.02 11.03
CA PRO A 96 13.17 16.55 9.68
C PRO A 96 12.34 15.87 8.62
N HIS A 97 12.09 14.57 8.76
CA HIS A 97 11.30 13.77 7.82
C HIS A 97 9.86 13.54 8.29
N GLY A 98 9.39 14.28 9.32
CA GLY A 98 8.09 14.04 9.92
C GLY A 98 6.94 14.12 8.93
N VAL A 99 6.92 15.14 8.08
CA VAL A 99 5.91 15.31 7.02
C VAL A 99 6.08 14.21 5.96
N ILE A 100 7.30 13.98 5.48
CA ILE A 100 7.58 13.00 4.41
C ILE A 100 7.18 11.59 4.83
N SER A 101 7.32 11.22 6.12
CA SER A 101 6.94 9.90 6.61
C SER A 101 5.45 9.73 6.93
N SER A 102 4.65 10.81 6.91
CA SER A 102 3.24 10.79 7.30
C SER A 102 2.25 11.00 6.16
N VAL A 103 2.65 11.70 5.08
CA VAL A 103 1.74 12.07 4.00
C VAL A 103 1.52 10.92 3.00
N ALA A 104 0.39 10.98 2.29
CA ALA A 104 0.16 10.16 1.12
C ALA A 104 1.28 10.38 0.10
N GLY A 105 1.78 9.31 -0.51
CA GLY A 105 2.95 9.36 -1.39
C GLY A 105 4.30 9.14 -0.68
N ALA A 106 4.35 9.17 0.67
CA ALA A 106 5.57 8.90 1.43
C ALA A 106 6.27 7.60 0.99
N LEU A 107 5.49 6.54 0.83
CA LEU A 107 5.99 5.24 0.40
C LEU A 107 6.68 5.32 -0.97
N ASN A 108 6.10 6.06 -1.92
CA ASN A 108 6.65 6.25 -3.25
C ASN A 108 8.01 6.95 -3.22
N PHE A 109 8.13 8.02 -2.43
CA PHE A 109 9.38 8.77 -2.31
C PHE A 109 10.52 7.92 -1.77
N HIS A 110 10.24 7.16 -0.70
CA HIS A 110 11.25 6.29 -0.07
C HIS A 110 11.67 5.14 -0.97
N LEU A 111 10.71 4.45 -1.59
CA LEU A 111 11.02 3.32 -2.46
C LEU A 111 11.69 3.75 -3.76
N ALA A 112 11.28 4.88 -4.36
CA ALA A 112 11.94 5.41 -5.56
C ALA A 112 13.42 5.73 -5.29
N ALA A 113 13.71 6.38 -4.16
CA ALA A 113 15.09 6.68 -3.76
C ALA A 113 15.89 5.40 -3.45
N LEU A 114 15.29 4.46 -2.70
CA LEU A 114 15.95 3.21 -2.30
C LEU A 114 16.31 2.33 -3.49
N LEU A 115 15.42 2.24 -4.48
CA LEU A 115 15.58 1.40 -5.67
C LEU A 115 16.28 2.13 -6.82
N GLY A 116 16.58 3.42 -6.68
CA GLY A 116 17.16 4.23 -7.73
C GLY A 116 16.26 4.35 -8.97
N ILE A 117 14.93 4.35 -8.80
CA ILE A 117 13.97 4.42 -9.91
C ILE A 117 14.16 5.73 -10.69
N ARG A 118 14.30 5.61 -12.01
CA ARG A 118 14.47 6.74 -12.95
C ARG A 118 13.33 6.81 -13.98
N GLY A 119 12.50 5.78 -14.07
CA GLY A 119 11.30 5.76 -14.91
C GLY A 119 10.11 6.49 -14.27
N ALA A 120 8.93 6.26 -14.81
CA ALA A 120 7.69 6.86 -14.32
C ALA A 120 7.48 6.54 -12.83
N SER A 121 7.16 7.55 -12.01
CA SER A 121 6.95 7.37 -10.57
C SER A 121 5.79 8.23 -10.09
N CYS A 122 4.81 7.60 -9.38
CA CYS A 122 3.63 8.28 -8.88
C CYS A 122 3.05 7.58 -7.64
N GLY A 123 2.48 8.38 -6.75
CA GLY A 123 1.66 7.90 -5.62
C GLY A 123 0.17 8.05 -5.94
N PHE A 124 -0.61 7.00 -5.68
CA PHE A 124 -2.05 6.96 -5.92
C PHE A 124 -2.83 6.99 -4.61
N VAL A 125 -3.83 7.85 -4.55
CA VAL A 125 -4.77 7.96 -3.43
C VAL A 125 -6.19 8.04 -3.96
N SER A 126 -6.91 6.93 -3.90
CA SER A 126 -8.32 6.78 -4.27
C SER A 126 -9.00 5.79 -3.32
N ALA A 127 -8.78 5.97 -2.02
CA ALA A 127 -9.28 5.10 -0.95
C ALA A 127 -8.92 3.62 -1.21
N CYS A 128 -9.87 2.70 -1.03
CA CYS A 128 -9.65 1.26 -1.18
C CYS A 128 -9.30 0.83 -2.62
N SER A 129 -9.60 1.65 -3.63
CA SER A 129 -9.28 1.37 -5.04
C SER A 129 -7.89 1.83 -5.47
N SER A 130 -7.11 2.48 -4.59
CA SER A 130 -5.79 3.04 -4.93
C SER A 130 -4.85 2.02 -5.56
N GLY A 131 -4.78 0.79 -5.01
CA GLY A 131 -3.94 -0.29 -5.55
C GLY A 131 -4.37 -0.74 -6.94
N SER A 132 -5.67 -0.85 -7.18
CA SER A 132 -6.22 -1.21 -8.50
C SER A 132 -5.95 -0.12 -9.54
N HIS A 133 -6.09 1.16 -9.17
CA HIS A 133 -5.74 2.28 -10.04
C HIS A 133 -4.24 2.29 -10.35
N ALA A 134 -3.37 2.15 -9.34
CA ALA A 134 -1.92 2.08 -9.56
C ALA A 134 -1.55 0.94 -10.54
N LEU A 135 -2.20 -0.22 -10.40
CA LEU A 135 -1.99 -1.37 -11.29
C LEU A 135 -2.49 -1.10 -12.71
N GLY A 136 -3.66 -0.49 -12.85
CA GLY A 136 -4.23 -0.13 -14.15
C GLY A 136 -3.38 0.87 -14.91
N PHE A 137 -2.99 1.97 -14.26
CA PHE A 137 -2.11 2.97 -14.86
C PHE A 137 -0.71 2.43 -15.16
N ALA A 138 -0.20 1.49 -14.36
CA ALA A 138 1.05 0.80 -14.66
C ALA A 138 0.96 -0.05 -15.95
N LEU A 139 -0.18 -0.71 -16.18
CA LEU A 139 -0.43 -1.40 -17.45
C LEU A 139 -0.42 -0.43 -18.63
N ASP A 140 -1.02 0.75 -18.47
CA ASP A 140 -1.04 1.76 -19.52
C ASP A 140 0.37 2.31 -19.84
N GLU A 141 1.25 2.49 -18.83
CA GLU A 141 2.66 2.85 -19.06
C GLU A 141 3.38 1.83 -19.96
N ILE A 142 3.12 0.53 -19.71
CA ILE A 142 3.70 -0.56 -20.52
C ILE A 142 3.07 -0.60 -21.92
N ARG A 143 1.75 -0.51 -22.04
CA ARG A 143 1.04 -0.58 -23.32
C ARG A 143 1.38 0.58 -24.26
N LEU A 144 1.59 1.75 -23.69
CA LEU A 144 2.01 2.94 -24.42
C LEU A 144 3.52 2.95 -24.72
N GLY A 145 4.26 1.92 -24.31
CA GLY A 145 5.69 1.79 -24.57
C GLY A 145 6.58 2.78 -23.78
N ARG A 146 5.99 3.48 -22.78
CA ARG A 146 6.74 4.44 -21.96
C ARG A 146 7.64 3.76 -20.94
N GLN A 147 7.24 2.58 -20.47
CA GLN A 147 8.03 1.74 -19.57
C GLN A 147 8.05 0.30 -20.07
N GLN A 148 9.15 -0.42 -19.80
CA GLN A 148 9.26 -1.85 -20.06
C GLN A 148 8.82 -2.66 -18.85
N ARG A 149 8.97 -2.09 -17.65
CA ARG A 149 8.64 -2.71 -16.37
C ARG A 149 8.02 -1.68 -15.43
N MET A 150 7.04 -2.13 -14.66
CA MET A 150 6.44 -1.34 -13.61
C MET A 150 6.40 -2.15 -12.31
N ILE A 151 6.88 -1.56 -11.22
CA ILE A 151 6.71 -2.08 -9.87
C ILE A 151 5.51 -1.35 -9.28
N VAL A 152 4.50 -2.10 -8.88
CA VAL A 152 3.31 -1.56 -8.21
C VAL A 152 3.31 -2.03 -6.77
N VAL A 153 3.25 -1.10 -5.84
CA VAL A 153 3.25 -1.37 -4.40
C VAL A 153 1.98 -0.79 -3.80
N ALA A 154 1.19 -1.62 -3.12
CA ALA A 154 0.09 -1.17 -2.29
C ALA A 154 0.35 -1.58 -0.85
N ALA A 155 0.31 -0.61 0.08
CA ALA A 155 0.59 -0.89 1.49
C ALA A 155 -0.16 0.06 2.42
N GLU A 156 -0.73 -0.51 3.49
CA GLU A 156 -1.43 0.21 4.54
C GLU A 156 -1.03 -0.27 5.93
N ASP A 157 -1.07 0.66 6.88
CA ASP A 157 -0.83 0.41 8.30
C ASP A 157 -2.16 0.26 9.04
N LEU A 158 -2.20 -0.66 10.00
CA LEU A 158 -3.29 -0.76 10.96
C LEU A 158 -2.97 0.09 12.19
N ASN A 159 -3.74 1.14 12.39
CA ASN A 159 -3.63 2.00 13.56
C ASN A 159 -5.01 2.52 14.01
N ALA A 160 -5.10 3.02 15.24
CA ALA A 160 -6.36 3.51 15.79
C ALA A 160 -6.88 4.73 15.03
N GLU A 161 -5.99 5.63 14.62
CA GLU A 161 -6.34 6.87 13.93
C GLU A 161 -7.01 6.61 12.57
N SER A 162 -6.64 5.53 11.90
CA SER A 162 -7.27 5.13 10.63
C SER A 162 -8.51 4.25 10.82
N ALA A 163 -8.54 3.40 11.86
CA ALA A 163 -9.61 2.42 12.07
C ALA A 163 -10.84 2.99 12.83
N LEU A 164 -10.63 3.84 13.84
CA LEU A 164 -11.72 4.35 14.67
C LEU A 164 -12.78 5.17 13.92
N PRO A 165 -12.46 5.99 12.91
CA PRO A 165 -13.49 6.65 12.10
C PRO A 165 -14.44 5.66 11.42
N PHE A 166 -13.95 4.52 10.93
CA PHE A 166 -14.80 3.48 10.36
C PHE A 166 -15.69 2.79 11.41
N ALA A 167 -15.18 2.65 12.64
CA ALA A 167 -16.00 2.18 13.74
C ALA A 167 -17.14 3.16 14.06
N GLY A 168 -16.86 4.48 14.07
CA GLY A 168 -17.85 5.54 14.25
C GLY A 168 -18.93 5.57 13.16
N MET A 169 -18.58 5.18 11.94
CA MET A 169 -19.53 5.05 10.82
C MET A 169 -20.32 3.73 10.82
N GLY A 170 -20.06 2.81 11.76
CA GLY A 170 -20.67 1.49 11.77
C GLY A 170 -20.23 0.58 10.62
N ALA A 171 -19.07 0.84 10.00
CA ALA A 171 -18.57 0.10 8.85
C ALA A 171 -17.78 -1.18 9.21
N LEU A 172 -17.41 -1.34 10.49
CA LEU A 172 -16.66 -2.50 10.95
C LEU A 172 -17.59 -3.63 11.38
N SER A 173 -17.17 -4.88 11.13
CA SER A 173 -17.91 -6.06 11.59
C SER A 173 -18.09 -6.06 13.10
N ALA A 174 -19.30 -6.38 13.55
CA ALA A 174 -19.67 -6.55 14.95
C ALA A 174 -19.43 -7.98 15.45
N ALA A 175 -19.05 -8.92 14.56
CA ALA A 175 -18.77 -10.30 14.94
C ALA A 175 -17.64 -10.38 15.97
N SER A 176 -17.75 -11.34 16.88
CA SER A 176 -16.71 -11.68 17.86
C SER A 176 -15.92 -12.92 17.47
N ASP A 177 -16.47 -13.73 16.56
CA ASP A 177 -15.80 -14.91 16.00
C ASP A 177 -15.00 -14.50 14.76
N PRO A 178 -13.66 -14.68 14.77
CA PRO A 178 -12.82 -14.37 13.62
C PRO A 178 -13.22 -15.09 12.33
N ALA A 179 -13.75 -16.31 12.43
CA ALA A 179 -14.17 -17.10 11.27
C ALA A 179 -15.41 -16.51 10.58
N LEU A 180 -16.19 -15.70 11.27
CA LEU A 180 -17.42 -15.10 10.77
C LEU A 180 -17.30 -13.60 10.47
N ALA A 181 -16.18 -12.98 10.81
CA ALA A 181 -16.05 -11.52 10.76
C ALA A 181 -15.74 -11.01 9.33
N SER A 182 -14.75 -11.58 8.66
CA SER A 182 -14.38 -11.19 7.29
C SER A 182 -14.95 -12.18 6.29
N ARG A 183 -16.04 -11.80 5.62
CA ARG A 183 -16.78 -12.64 4.66
C ARG A 183 -17.24 -11.83 3.46
N PRO A 184 -16.31 -11.40 2.60
CA PRO A 184 -16.64 -10.63 1.40
C PRO A 184 -17.67 -11.37 0.53
N PHE A 185 -18.64 -10.62 -0.03
CA PHE A 185 -19.75 -11.11 -0.85
C PHE A 185 -20.75 -12.01 -0.14
N ASP A 186 -20.54 -12.42 1.12
CA ASP A 186 -21.52 -13.18 1.89
C ASP A 186 -22.78 -12.36 2.13
N ARG A 187 -23.97 -13.02 2.06
CA ARG A 187 -25.25 -12.38 2.31
C ARG A 187 -25.41 -11.86 3.74
N GLY A 188 -24.80 -12.54 4.70
CA GLY A 188 -24.83 -12.18 6.12
C GLY A 188 -23.68 -11.29 6.58
N ARG A 189 -22.88 -10.70 5.66
CA ARG A 189 -21.81 -9.78 6.04
C ARG A 189 -22.34 -8.56 6.77
N ASP A 190 -21.62 -8.10 7.77
CA ASP A 190 -22.01 -7.01 8.64
C ASP A 190 -20.98 -5.88 8.75
N GLY A 191 -19.97 -5.90 7.91
CA GLY A 191 -18.87 -4.92 7.90
C GLY A 191 -17.54 -5.56 7.54
N PHE A 192 -16.45 -4.80 7.66
CA PHE A 192 -15.11 -5.30 7.39
C PHE A 192 -14.26 -5.39 8.67
N VAL A 193 -13.16 -6.13 8.61
CA VAL A 193 -12.14 -6.22 9.66
C VAL A 193 -10.93 -5.40 9.21
N PRO A 194 -10.54 -4.34 9.95
CA PRO A 194 -9.38 -3.53 9.59
C PRO A 194 -8.09 -4.34 9.77
N THR A 195 -7.16 -4.17 8.85
CA THR A 195 -5.85 -4.80 8.87
C THR A 195 -4.80 -3.91 8.22
N GLY A 196 -3.53 -4.19 8.48
CA GLY A 196 -2.40 -3.68 7.71
C GLY A 196 -1.87 -4.74 6.75
N GLY A 197 -1.02 -4.35 5.83
CA GLY A 197 -0.38 -5.25 4.89
C GLY A 197 0.25 -4.57 3.69
N ALA A 198 0.90 -5.36 2.86
CA ALA A 198 1.41 -4.89 1.58
C ALA A 198 1.30 -5.96 0.49
N VAL A 199 1.14 -5.50 -0.74
CA VAL A 199 1.20 -6.30 -1.96
C VAL A 199 2.15 -5.60 -2.93
N VAL A 200 3.01 -6.38 -3.57
CA VAL A 200 3.88 -5.90 -4.65
C VAL A 200 3.64 -6.73 -5.90
N VAL A 201 3.42 -6.04 -7.01
CA VAL A 201 3.26 -6.66 -8.33
C VAL A 201 4.35 -6.11 -9.26
N VAL A 202 5.05 -7.00 -9.93
CA VAL A 202 5.96 -6.67 -11.03
C VAL A 202 5.21 -6.92 -12.34
N LEU A 203 4.87 -5.84 -13.04
CA LEU A 203 4.39 -5.89 -14.43
C LEU A 203 5.56 -5.71 -15.38
N GLU A 204 5.52 -6.45 -16.49
CA GLU A 204 6.58 -6.38 -17.49
C GLU A 204 6.00 -6.56 -18.89
N SER A 205 6.56 -5.84 -19.87
CA SER A 205 6.20 -6.05 -21.26
C SER A 205 6.55 -7.48 -21.69
N GLU A 206 5.79 -8.06 -22.60
CA GLU A 206 6.03 -9.42 -23.07
C GLU A 206 7.42 -9.58 -23.67
N SER A 207 7.88 -8.58 -24.45
CA SER A 207 9.21 -8.57 -25.06
C SER A 207 10.32 -8.57 -24.02
N SER A 208 10.19 -7.77 -22.95
CA SER A 208 11.17 -7.75 -21.85
C SER A 208 11.19 -9.06 -21.09
N ALA A 209 10.01 -9.59 -20.74
CA ALA A 209 9.86 -10.86 -20.02
C ALA A 209 10.47 -12.04 -20.81
N VAL A 210 10.17 -12.12 -22.11
CA VAL A 210 10.74 -13.15 -23.01
C VAL A 210 12.25 -12.98 -23.14
N GLY A 211 12.73 -11.77 -23.35
CA GLY A 211 14.16 -11.46 -23.53
C GLY A 211 15.02 -11.93 -22.35
N ARG A 212 14.53 -11.78 -21.12
CA ARG A 212 15.21 -12.26 -19.91
C ARG A 212 14.77 -13.65 -19.44
N ARG A 213 13.94 -14.35 -20.21
CA ARG A 213 13.40 -15.69 -19.89
C ARG A 213 12.66 -15.70 -18.54
N ALA A 214 11.87 -14.68 -18.28
CA ALA A 214 11.08 -14.60 -17.08
C ALA A 214 9.95 -15.63 -17.06
N ARG A 215 9.64 -16.15 -15.88
CA ARG A 215 8.44 -16.94 -15.66
C ARG A 215 7.28 -16.00 -15.38
N ALA A 216 6.40 -15.81 -16.34
CA ALA A 216 5.15 -15.09 -16.11
C ALA A 216 4.21 -15.95 -15.25
N LEU A 217 3.61 -15.35 -14.22
CA LEU A 217 2.60 -16.00 -13.37
C LEU A 217 1.20 -15.82 -13.96
N SER A 218 0.94 -14.67 -14.57
CA SER A 218 -0.33 -14.37 -15.23
C SER A 218 -0.14 -13.28 -16.29
N ARG A 219 -1.21 -12.99 -17.05
CA ARG A 219 -1.27 -11.90 -18.01
C ARG A 219 -2.38 -10.94 -17.60
N MET A 220 -2.07 -9.65 -17.48
CA MET A 220 -3.08 -8.62 -17.26
C MET A 220 -3.70 -8.22 -18.61
N LEU A 221 -4.97 -8.56 -18.80
CA LEU A 221 -5.66 -8.36 -20.08
C LEU A 221 -6.23 -6.95 -20.25
N GLY A 222 -6.58 -6.29 -19.17
CA GLY A 222 -7.15 -4.95 -19.20
C GLY A 222 -7.58 -4.49 -17.81
N TRP A 223 -8.06 -3.25 -17.76
CA TRP A 223 -8.64 -2.67 -16.56
C TRP A 223 -9.70 -1.63 -16.96
N GLY A 224 -10.49 -1.20 -16.01
CA GLY A 224 -11.46 -0.12 -16.17
C GLY A 224 -11.68 0.59 -14.85
N GLN A 225 -12.15 1.83 -14.90
CA GLN A 225 -12.50 2.63 -13.75
C GLN A 225 -13.82 3.36 -13.99
N ALA A 226 -14.58 3.55 -12.92
CA ALA A 226 -15.81 4.33 -12.88
C ALA A 226 -16.00 4.96 -11.51
N CYS A 227 -16.83 5.98 -11.45
CA CYS A 227 -17.25 6.62 -10.21
C CYS A 227 -18.78 6.75 -10.26
N ASP A 228 -19.45 6.39 -9.14
CA ASP A 228 -20.90 6.55 -9.03
C ASP A 228 -21.32 8.02 -8.82
N GLY A 229 -20.41 8.88 -8.36
CA GLY A 229 -20.70 10.30 -8.11
C GLY A 229 -21.76 10.55 -7.04
N TYR A 230 -22.09 9.53 -6.24
CA TYR A 230 -23.23 9.55 -5.35
C TYR A 230 -22.96 10.23 -4.00
N HIS A 231 -21.98 9.72 -3.24
CA HIS A 231 -21.72 10.20 -1.88
C HIS A 231 -20.27 9.92 -1.46
N VAL A 232 -19.70 10.81 -0.65
CA VAL A 232 -18.29 10.74 -0.21
C VAL A 232 -17.93 9.46 0.56
N ALA A 233 -18.90 8.83 1.25
CA ALA A 233 -18.65 7.66 2.11
C ALA A 233 -19.67 6.51 1.92
N ARG A 234 -20.55 6.60 0.93
CA ARG A 234 -21.57 5.57 0.65
C ARG A 234 -21.59 5.27 -0.82
N ALA A 235 -21.50 3.99 -1.18
CA ALA A 235 -21.78 3.55 -2.53
C ALA A 235 -23.30 3.66 -2.82
N GLU A 236 -23.65 3.94 -4.06
CA GLU A 236 -25.03 3.82 -4.51
C GLU A 236 -25.51 2.38 -4.28
N ARG A 237 -26.71 2.21 -3.73
CA ARG A 237 -27.30 0.88 -3.60
C ARG A 237 -27.71 0.44 -5.01
N CYS A 238 -27.06 -0.58 -5.53
CA CYS A 238 -27.63 -1.38 -6.60
C CYS A 238 -28.83 -2.12 -6.00
N ASP A 239 -29.99 -1.48 -5.93
CA ASP A 239 -31.21 -2.19 -5.66
C ASP A 239 -31.42 -3.16 -6.80
N ALA A 240 -31.65 -4.45 -6.46
CA ALA A 240 -31.94 -5.50 -7.44
C ALA A 240 -33.31 -5.29 -8.17
N ALA A 241 -33.97 -4.18 -7.92
CA ALA A 241 -35.09 -3.66 -8.67
C ALA A 241 -34.52 -2.73 -9.75
N GLY A 242 -34.34 -3.27 -10.96
CA GLY A 242 -33.82 -2.55 -12.11
C GLY A 242 -34.48 -1.19 -12.29
N HIS A 243 -33.68 -0.19 -12.43
CA HIS A 243 -34.05 0.97 -13.22
C HIS A 243 -33.52 0.71 -14.61
N GLU A 244 -34.48 0.44 -15.51
CA GLU A 244 -34.32 0.49 -16.95
C GLU A 244 -33.89 1.89 -17.41
#